data_c124cc68e4020c702c10ae57dadcee9f
#
_entry.id   c124cc68e4020c702c10ae57dadcee9f
#
_cell.length_a   1.000
_cell.length_b   1.000
_cell.length_c   1.000
_cell.angle_alpha   90.00
_cell.angle_beta   90.00
_cell.angle_gamma   90.00
#
_symmetry.space_group_name_H-M   'P 1'
#
loop_
_entity.id
_entity.type
_entity.pdbx_description
1 polymer ?
#
loop_
_entity_poly.entity_id
_entity_poly.type
_entity_poly.pdbx_seq_one_letter_code
_entity_poly.pdbx_strand_id
1 'polypeptide(L)'
;METKSYFNYWGKAKKSAEHKGADYHLLAYHCLDVAAVGHQVLDENNALCLDVAELLAIPPSLLRQLFTFTLALHDLGKFAASFQNLKPIPELGDKPCLVNYDANLARHDKLGFAIWHQLLIQGYLKLDQWFPNDDPIDVKDFFLALFDFSFAHHGKPVAHDKRTAKQLKKYVGDAGIEAAAEFIQDVYQMFPVNWQQLAIGDQNWLTRFKQASWYLSGLAVFCDWLGSDNQIFKYHTEIGKIEPPSLKRYWPHAKGQANVALARTDLFTPTTALPFDSIKQQFGFSPSPLQKWAEQVEIKSVGQLFILEDITGAGKTEAALALTHRLIAAGYADGFYFGLPTMATSNAMFGRVAEHYGKIFSNENGPVSLVLA
;
A
#
# COMPACT_ATOMS: atom_id res chain seq x y z
N MET A 1 -29.73 14.07 -11.59
CA MET A 1 -29.20 13.60 -10.27
C MET A 1 -28.25 14.64 -9.75
N GLU A 2 -28.37 15.00 -8.51
CA GLU A 2 -27.46 15.94 -7.86
C GLU A 2 -26.05 15.31 -7.75
N THR A 3 -25.01 16.09 -7.99
CA THR A 3 -23.63 15.61 -7.90
C THR A 3 -23.32 15.31 -6.44
N LYS A 4 -22.78 14.15 -6.14
CA LYS A 4 -22.38 13.73 -4.79
C LYS A 4 -21.31 14.67 -4.22
N SER A 5 -21.40 14.99 -2.94
CA SER A 5 -20.56 15.99 -2.28
C SER A 5 -19.06 15.65 -2.29
N TYR A 6 -18.72 14.38 -2.23
CA TYR A 6 -17.32 13.91 -2.25
C TYR A 6 -16.59 14.16 -3.57
N PHE A 7 -17.27 14.47 -4.68
CA PHE A 7 -16.61 14.88 -5.92
C PHE A 7 -16.10 16.32 -5.89
N ASN A 8 -16.36 17.05 -4.82
CA ASN A 8 -15.82 18.40 -4.62
C ASN A 8 -14.45 18.40 -3.91
N TYR A 9 -13.73 17.27 -3.86
CA TYR A 9 -12.45 17.13 -3.18
C TYR A 9 -11.37 16.61 -4.15
N TRP A 10 -10.18 17.22 -4.09
CA TRP A 10 -9.02 16.74 -4.86
C TRP A 10 -8.15 15.78 -4.05
N GLY A 11 -7.61 14.75 -4.72
CA GLY A 11 -6.68 13.78 -4.15
C GLY A 11 -5.22 14.08 -4.51
N LYS A 12 -5.00 14.54 -5.74
CA LYS A 12 -3.69 14.96 -6.25
C LYS A 12 -3.84 16.30 -6.96
N ALA A 13 -2.79 17.15 -6.89
CA ALA A 13 -2.78 18.43 -7.57
C ALA A 13 -1.37 18.77 -8.05
N LYS A 14 -1.24 19.43 -9.20
CA LYS A 14 0.06 19.84 -9.75
C LYS A 14 0.73 20.86 -8.84
N LYS A 15 2.04 20.74 -8.70
CA LYS A 15 2.86 21.70 -7.93
C LYS A 15 3.18 22.96 -8.71
N SER A 16 3.20 22.91 -10.08
CA SER A 16 3.51 24.05 -10.96
C SER A 16 2.66 24.02 -12.22
N ALA A 17 2.58 25.17 -12.91
CA ALA A 17 1.79 25.35 -14.14
C ALA A 17 2.40 24.69 -15.40
N GLU A 18 3.55 24.03 -15.31
CA GLU A 18 4.35 23.60 -16.46
C GLU A 18 3.88 22.28 -17.11
N HIS A 19 2.88 21.60 -16.58
CA HIS A 19 2.45 20.29 -17.09
C HIS A 19 1.16 20.42 -17.90
N LYS A 20 1.15 19.87 -19.14
CA LYS A 20 -0.07 19.72 -19.95
C LYS A 20 -1.07 18.79 -19.26
N GLY A 21 -2.38 19.08 -19.36
CA GLY A 21 -3.48 18.30 -18.81
C GLY A 21 -4.15 18.94 -17.59
N ALA A 22 -5.05 18.23 -16.94
CA ALA A 22 -5.81 18.71 -15.81
C ALA A 22 -4.92 19.11 -14.62
N ASP A 23 -5.31 20.14 -13.86
CA ASP A 23 -4.52 20.70 -12.77
C ASP A 23 -4.67 19.94 -11.46
N TYR A 24 -5.70 19.14 -11.35
CA TYR A 24 -5.96 18.27 -10.19
C TYR A 24 -6.66 16.99 -10.61
N HIS A 25 -6.61 16.01 -9.73
CA HIS A 25 -7.32 14.74 -9.84
C HIS A 25 -8.30 14.61 -8.69
N LEU A 26 -9.55 14.23 -8.97
CA LEU A 26 -10.57 14.05 -7.94
C LEU A 26 -10.12 13.00 -6.92
N LEU A 27 -10.35 13.27 -5.63
CA LEU A 27 -9.99 12.36 -4.55
C LEU A 27 -10.66 10.99 -4.72
N ALA A 28 -11.94 10.98 -5.04
CA ALA A 28 -12.69 9.75 -5.26
C ALA A 28 -12.09 8.88 -6.39
N TYR A 29 -11.59 9.50 -7.45
CA TYR A 29 -10.94 8.79 -8.55
C TYR A 29 -9.55 8.29 -8.19
N HIS A 30 -8.75 9.12 -7.50
CA HIS A 30 -7.46 8.68 -6.97
C HIS A 30 -7.61 7.44 -6.06
N CYS A 31 -8.60 7.46 -5.17
CA CYS A 31 -8.90 6.30 -4.32
C CYS A 31 -9.25 5.05 -5.14
N LEU A 32 -10.00 5.20 -6.23
CA LEU A 32 -10.30 4.09 -7.14
C LEU A 32 -9.10 3.62 -7.95
N ASP A 33 -8.17 4.51 -8.32
CA ASP A 33 -6.93 4.12 -9.01
C ASP A 33 -6.09 3.18 -8.13
N VAL A 34 -5.89 3.56 -6.87
CA VAL A 34 -5.16 2.74 -5.89
C VAL A 34 -5.89 1.41 -5.61
N ALA A 35 -7.22 1.47 -5.45
CA ALA A 35 -8.04 0.28 -5.28
C ALA A 35 -7.98 -0.66 -6.50
N ALA A 36 -7.91 -0.10 -7.72
CA ALA A 36 -7.82 -0.88 -8.95
C ALA A 36 -6.47 -1.62 -9.05
N VAL A 37 -5.37 -0.98 -8.64
CA VAL A 37 -4.07 -1.66 -8.54
C VAL A 37 -4.18 -2.82 -7.56
N GLY A 38 -4.69 -2.61 -6.35
CA GLY A 38 -4.85 -3.67 -5.35
C GLY A 38 -5.78 -4.80 -5.79
N HIS A 39 -6.85 -4.47 -6.51
CA HIS A 39 -7.77 -5.44 -7.09
C HIS A 39 -7.10 -6.36 -8.12
N GLN A 40 -6.11 -5.88 -8.85
CA GLN A 40 -5.34 -6.68 -9.80
C GLN A 40 -4.17 -7.41 -9.13
N VAL A 41 -3.50 -6.79 -8.16
CA VAL A 41 -2.42 -7.41 -7.37
C VAL A 41 -2.91 -8.66 -6.63
N LEU A 42 -4.10 -8.59 -6.04
CA LEU A 42 -4.75 -9.73 -5.39
C LEU A 42 -5.80 -10.40 -6.29
N ASP A 43 -5.46 -10.62 -7.57
CA ASP A 43 -6.30 -11.46 -8.43
C ASP A 43 -6.38 -12.87 -7.83
N GLU A 44 -7.59 -13.43 -7.81
CA GLU A 44 -7.92 -14.69 -7.13
C GLU A 44 -7.12 -15.90 -7.65
N ASN A 45 -6.54 -15.78 -8.84
CA ASN A 45 -5.80 -16.85 -9.50
C ASN A 45 -4.27 -16.71 -9.35
N ASN A 46 -3.78 -15.61 -8.75
CA ASN A 46 -2.34 -15.46 -8.60
C ASN A 46 -1.84 -16.04 -7.26
N ALA A 47 -0.59 -16.51 -7.26
CA ALA A 47 0.02 -17.15 -6.10
C ALA A 47 -0.01 -16.26 -4.85
N LEU A 48 0.27 -14.96 -5.02
CA LEU A 48 0.27 -14.00 -3.91
C LEU A 48 -1.08 -13.94 -3.19
N CYS A 49 -2.18 -13.90 -3.95
CA CYS A 49 -3.52 -13.88 -3.38
C CYS A 49 -3.84 -15.22 -2.69
N LEU A 50 -3.47 -16.33 -3.30
CA LEU A 50 -3.69 -17.67 -2.74
C LEU A 50 -2.94 -17.85 -1.43
N ASP A 51 -1.67 -17.47 -1.36
CA ASP A 51 -0.82 -17.60 -0.16
C ASP A 51 -1.35 -16.75 1.00
N VAL A 52 -1.74 -15.51 0.74
CA VAL A 52 -2.30 -14.63 1.79
C VAL A 52 -3.69 -15.10 2.23
N ALA A 53 -4.52 -15.58 1.31
CA ALA A 53 -5.83 -16.13 1.62
C ALA A 53 -5.73 -17.40 2.48
N GLU A 54 -4.77 -18.28 2.18
CA GLU A 54 -4.47 -19.46 3.00
C GLU A 54 -4.00 -19.07 4.40
N LEU A 55 -3.06 -18.11 4.52
CA LEU A 55 -2.60 -17.59 5.80
C LEU A 55 -3.75 -17.08 6.67
N LEU A 56 -4.73 -16.41 6.05
CA LEU A 56 -5.90 -15.84 6.73
C LEU A 56 -7.05 -16.84 6.88
N ALA A 57 -6.96 -18.02 6.26
CA ALA A 57 -8.01 -19.02 6.19
C ALA A 57 -9.36 -18.43 5.69
N ILE A 58 -9.30 -17.61 4.63
CA ILE A 58 -10.47 -17.02 3.95
C ILE A 58 -10.43 -17.31 2.45
N PRO A 59 -11.56 -17.28 1.74
CA PRO A 59 -11.56 -17.41 0.28
C PRO A 59 -10.73 -16.30 -0.40
N PRO A 60 -9.96 -16.60 -1.47
CA PRO A 60 -9.23 -15.60 -2.25
C PRO A 60 -10.11 -14.46 -2.76
N SER A 61 -11.34 -14.75 -3.18
CA SER A 61 -12.32 -13.74 -3.60
C SER A 61 -12.69 -12.77 -2.47
N LEU A 62 -12.81 -13.27 -1.24
CA LEU A 62 -13.10 -12.44 -0.07
C LEU A 62 -11.90 -11.55 0.29
N LEU A 63 -10.67 -12.09 0.22
CA LEU A 63 -9.45 -11.30 0.42
C LEU A 63 -9.38 -10.15 -0.59
N ARG A 64 -9.60 -10.44 -1.87
CA ARG A 64 -9.62 -9.45 -2.94
C ARG A 64 -10.67 -8.35 -2.70
N GLN A 65 -11.90 -8.75 -2.32
CA GLN A 65 -12.98 -7.80 -1.99
C GLN A 65 -12.60 -6.91 -0.83
N LEU A 66 -12.13 -7.49 0.27
CA LEU A 66 -11.73 -6.80 1.49
C LEU A 66 -10.60 -5.80 1.21
N PHE A 67 -9.57 -6.22 0.50
CA PHE A 67 -8.43 -5.38 0.17
C PHE A 67 -8.82 -4.22 -0.78
N THR A 68 -9.62 -4.51 -1.81
CA THR A 68 -10.13 -3.48 -2.74
C THR A 68 -10.96 -2.43 -2.01
N PHE A 69 -11.90 -2.86 -1.17
CA PHE A 69 -12.72 -1.96 -0.36
C PHE A 69 -11.86 -1.07 0.54
N THR A 70 -10.90 -1.67 1.23
CA THR A 70 -10.05 -0.96 2.19
C THR A 70 -9.13 0.04 1.49
N LEU A 71 -8.53 -0.32 0.35
CA LEU A 71 -7.71 0.59 -0.44
C LEU A 71 -8.51 1.74 -1.06
N ALA A 72 -9.77 1.52 -1.44
CA ALA A 72 -10.63 2.61 -1.89
C ALA A 72 -10.87 3.68 -0.81
N LEU A 73 -10.54 3.39 0.45
CA LEU A 73 -10.70 4.29 1.58
C LEU A 73 -9.37 4.81 2.17
N HIS A 74 -8.21 4.45 1.57
CA HIS A 74 -6.88 4.74 2.13
C HIS A 74 -6.61 6.22 2.41
N ASP A 75 -7.20 7.09 1.63
CA ASP A 75 -6.97 8.55 1.66
C ASP A 75 -8.15 9.36 2.23
N LEU A 76 -9.02 8.76 3.07
CA LEU A 76 -10.16 9.45 3.70
C LEU A 76 -9.79 10.77 4.38
N GLY A 77 -8.58 10.87 4.91
CA GLY A 77 -8.12 12.10 5.55
C GLY A 77 -7.95 13.29 4.61
N LYS A 78 -7.92 13.08 3.30
CA LYS A 78 -7.88 14.16 2.32
C LYS A 78 -9.24 14.87 2.16
N PHE A 79 -10.32 14.35 2.74
CA PHE A 79 -11.57 15.11 2.91
C PHE A 79 -11.44 16.26 3.90
N ALA A 80 -10.33 16.35 4.63
CA ALA A 80 -10.10 17.44 5.56
C ALA A 80 -10.00 18.81 4.86
N ALA A 81 -10.78 19.78 5.33
CA ALA A 81 -10.73 21.15 4.82
C ALA A 81 -9.32 21.75 4.94
N SER A 82 -8.59 21.44 6.02
CA SER A 82 -7.19 21.84 6.19
C SER A 82 -6.26 21.28 5.10
N PHE A 83 -6.47 20.04 4.65
CA PHE A 83 -5.72 19.45 3.54
C PHE A 83 -6.10 20.10 2.21
N GLN A 84 -7.38 20.28 1.94
CA GLN A 84 -7.87 20.90 0.71
C GLN A 84 -7.34 22.32 0.52
N ASN A 85 -7.17 23.04 1.64
CA ASN A 85 -6.64 24.42 1.66
C ASN A 85 -5.11 24.49 1.44
N LEU A 86 -4.40 23.36 1.35
CA LEU A 86 -3.01 23.35 0.84
C LEU A 86 -2.93 23.84 -0.61
N LYS A 87 -3.98 23.59 -1.39
CA LYS A 87 -4.17 24.12 -2.72
C LYS A 87 -5.66 24.39 -2.98
N PRO A 88 -6.16 25.58 -2.67
CA PRO A 88 -7.54 25.95 -2.99
C PRO A 88 -7.80 25.83 -4.50
N ILE A 89 -8.90 25.18 -4.86
CA ILE A 89 -9.33 24.95 -6.24
C ILE A 89 -10.75 25.53 -6.37
N PRO A 90 -10.91 26.70 -7.04
CA PRO A 90 -12.18 27.41 -7.09
C PRO A 90 -13.35 26.57 -7.60
N GLU A 91 -13.11 25.70 -8.58
CA GLU A 91 -14.11 24.84 -9.19
C GLU A 91 -14.68 23.78 -8.22
N LEU A 92 -13.94 23.46 -7.16
CA LEU A 92 -14.37 22.52 -6.12
C LEU A 92 -15.07 23.21 -4.95
N GLY A 93 -15.16 24.54 -4.99
CA GLY A 93 -15.76 25.35 -3.95
C GLY A 93 -14.87 25.50 -2.69
N ASP A 94 -15.23 26.51 -1.89
CA ASP A 94 -14.49 26.84 -0.67
C ASP A 94 -14.62 25.75 0.39
N LYS A 95 -13.53 25.55 1.14
CA LYS A 95 -13.47 24.64 2.28
C LYS A 95 -13.10 25.42 3.53
N PRO A 96 -14.08 26.09 4.17
CA PRO A 96 -13.82 26.87 5.37
C PRO A 96 -13.16 25.99 6.45
N CYS A 97 -12.04 26.46 6.99
CA CYS A 97 -11.27 25.75 7.98
C CYS A 97 -10.73 26.69 9.04
N LEU A 98 -10.81 26.27 10.30
CA LEU A 98 -10.38 27.08 11.45
C LEU A 98 -8.87 27.02 11.71
N VAL A 99 -8.19 26.02 11.12
CA VAL A 99 -6.77 25.73 11.37
C VAL A 99 -6.05 25.37 10.08
N ASN A 100 -4.77 25.68 10.01
CA ASN A 100 -3.93 25.24 8.89
C ASN A 100 -3.61 23.75 8.99
N TYR A 101 -3.26 23.15 7.86
CA TYR A 101 -2.79 21.76 7.82
C TYR A 101 -1.50 21.59 8.65
N ASP A 102 -1.49 20.58 9.51
CA ASP A 102 -0.36 20.23 10.36
C ASP A 102 0.09 18.79 10.06
N ALA A 103 1.20 18.67 9.33
CA ALA A 103 1.74 17.37 8.93
C ALA A 103 2.22 16.51 10.13
N ASN A 104 2.48 17.08 11.30
CA ASN A 104 2.91 16.35 12.48
C ASN A 104 1.73 15.83 13.30
N LEU A 105 0.76 16.69 13.56
CA LEU A 105 -0.39 16.38 14.41
C LEU A 105 -1.57 15.79 13.61
N ALA A 106 -1.83 16.33 12.43
CA ALA A 106 -3.04 16.09 11.64
C ALA A 106 -2.72 15.76 10.17
N ARG A 107 -1.71 14.90 9.95
CA ARG A 107 -1.42 14.36 8.61
C ARG A 107 -2.63 13.56 8.11
N HIS A 108 -2.85 13.53 6.80
CA HIS A 108 -4.07 12.95 6.21
C HIS A 108 -4.30 11.47 6.58
N ASP A 109 -3.27 10.66 6.78
CA ASP A 109 -3.40 9.29 7.28
C ASP A 109 -4.01 9.24 8.69
N LYS A 110 -3.51 10.09 9.61
CA LYS A 110 -4.06 10.22 10.97
C LYS A 110 -5.49 10.76 10.95
N LEU A 111 -5.76 11.73 10.09
CA LEU A 111 -7.11 12.28 9.92
C LEU A 111 -8.05 11.23 9.31
N GLY A 112 -7.58 10.41 8.34
CA GLY A 112 -8.36 9.32 7.76
C GLY A 112 -8.80 8.31 8.82
N PHE A 113 -7.87 7.88 9.66
CA PHE A 113 -8.17 7.00 10.79
C PHE A 113 -9.16 7.64 11.78
N ALA A 114 -8.97 8.92 12.09
CA ALA A 114 -9.86 9.63 13.01
C ALA A 114 -11.27 9.84 12.43
N ILE A 115 -11.41 10.14 11.13
CA ILE A 115 -12.70 10.21 10.41
C ILE A 115 -13.39 8.85 10.49
N TRP A 116 -12.71 7.78 10.12
CA TRP A 116 -13.27 6.43 10.18
C TRP A 116 -13.78 6.08 11.58
N HIS A 117 -12.95 6.31 12.60
CA HIS A 117 -13.33 6.06 13.99
C HIS A 117 -14.52 6.89 14.46
N GLN A 118 -14.58 8.17 14.05
CA GLN A 118 -15.71 9.06 14.37
C GLN A 118 -17.01 8.55 13.73
N LEU A 119 -16.96 8.14 12.46
CA LEU A 119 -18.12 7.61 11.74
C LEU A 119 -18.62 6.30 12.32
N LEU A 120 -17.71 5.45 12.82
CA LEU A 120 -18.06 4.23 13.57
C LEU A 120 -18.84 4.55 14.84
N ILE A 121 -18.33 5.49 15.66
CA ILE A 121 -18.95 5.84 16.96
C ILE A 121 -20.30 6.52 16.77
N GLN A 122 -20.44 7.36 15.74
CA GLN A 122 -21.67 8.12 15.48
C GLN A 122 -22.75 7.30 14.76
N GLY A 123 -22.49 6.01 14.46
CA GLY A 123 -23.48 5.14 13.82
C GLY A 123 -23.79 5.48 12.35
N TYR A 124 -22.92 6.27 11.68
CA TYR A 124 -23.05 6.50 10.23
C TYR A 124 -22.85 5.22 9.42
N LEU A 125 -22.04 4.31 9.96
CA LEU A 125 -21.85 2.99 9.39
C LEU A 125 -22.79 2.03 10.11
N LYS A 126 -23.66 1.37 9.35
CA LYS A 126 -24.65 0.43 9.87
C LYS A 126 -24.01 -0.91 10.21
N LEU A 127 -23.11 -0.92 11.20
CA LEU A 127 -22.35 -2.09 11.61
C LEU A 127 -23.25 -3.24 12.08
N ASP A 128 -24.37 -2.92 12.70
CA ASP A 128 -25.41 -3.87 13.07
C ASP A 128 -25.98 -4.64 11.88
N GLN A 129 -25.99 -4.02 10.69
CA GLN A 129 -26.39 -4.67 9.44
C GLN A 129 -25.26 -5.50 8.82
N TRP A 130 -24.00 -5.05 8.99
CA TRP A 130 -22.86 -5.79 8.47
C TRP A 130 -22.49 -6.99 9.33
N PHE A 131 -22.65 -6.84 10.64
CA PHE A 131 -22.28 -7.82 11.68
C PHE A 131 -23.43 -8.04 12.66
N PRO A 132 -24.56 -8.62 12.22
CA PRO A 132 -25.76 -8.72 13.05
C PRO A 132 -25.63 -9.64 14.26
N ASN A 133 -24.64 -10.55 14.25
CA ASN A 133 -24.46 -11.58 15.28
C ASN A 133 -23.13 -11.48 16.03
N ASP A 134 -22.29 -10.48 15.71
CA ASP A 134 -20.95 -10.37 16.29
C ASP A 134 -20.91 -9.39 17.45
N ASP A 135 -20.01 -9.61 18.39
CA ASP A 135 -19.80 -8.69 19.51
C ASP A 135 -19.27 -7.34 19.00
N PRO A 136 -19.88 -6.21 19.39
CA PRO A 136 -19.41 -4.89 18.96
C PRO A 136 -17.96 -4.60 19.30
N ILE A 137 -17.37 -5.22 20.34
CA ILE A 137 -15.97 -5.06 20.69
C ILE A 137 -15.08 -5.76 19.67
N ASP A 138 -15.41 -7.01 19.31
CA ASP A 138 -14.66 -7.76 18.28
C ASP A 138 -14.73 -7.08 16.94
N VAL A 139 -15.91 -6.58 16.52
CA VAL A 139 -16.10 -5.79 15.31
C VAL A 139 -15.21 -4.55 15.30
N LYS A 140 -15.16 -3.83 16.41
CA LYS A 140 -14.31 -2.65 16.55
C LYS A 140 -12.82 -2.99 16.44
N ASP A 141 -12.37 -4.05 17.14
CA ASP A 141 -10.97 -4.49 17.13
C ASP A 141 -10.55 -4.98 15.74
N PHE A 142 -11.43 -5.66 15.03
CA PHE A 142 -11.23 -6.03 13.63
C PHE A 142 -11.05 -4.80 12.74
N PHE A 143 -11.95 -3.82 12.81
CA PHE A 143 -11.82 -2.61 11.98
C PHE A 143 -10.61 -1.77 12.32
N LEU A 144 -10.19 -1.73 13.57
CA LEU A 144 -8.92 -1.08 13.94
C LEU A 144 -7.75 -1.76 13.22
N ALA A 145 -7.69 -3.09 13.24
CA ALA A 145 -6.65 -3.85 12.55
C ALA A 145 -6.75 -3.72 11.02
N LEU A 146 -7.97 -3.72 10.46
CA LEU A 146 -8.22 -3.60 9.04
C LEU A 146 -7.71 -2.26 8.48
N PHE A 147 -8.02 -1.16 9.16
CA PHE A 147 -7.64 0.16 8.68
C PHE A 147 -6.22 0.56 9.07
N ASP A 148 -5.62 -0.13 10.05
CA ASP A 148 -4.23 0.11 10.42
C ASP A 148 -3.28 -0.14 9.23
N PHE A 149 -3.49 -1.19 8.43
CA PHE A 149 -2.67 -1.42 7.25
C PHE A 149 -2.95 -0.44 6.10
N SER A 150 -4.19 -0.04 5.87
CA SER A 150 -4.56 0.86 4.77
C SER A 150 -4.06 2.29 5.00
N PHE A 151 -4.25 2.81 6.21
CA PHE A 151 -3.74 4.14 6.57
C PHE A 151 -2.23 4.15 6.82
N ALA A 152 -1.58 2.98 6.95
CA ALA A 152 -0.12 2.85 7.02
C ALA A 152 0.59 2.94 5.65
N HIS A 153 -0.10 3.33 4.57
CA HIS A 153 0.46 3.43 3.21
C HIS A 153 1.68 4.37 3.09
N HIS A 154 2.01 5.13 4.14
CA HIS A 154 3.27 5.87 4.27
C HIS A 154 4.40 5.06 4.95
N GLY A 155 4.26 3.74 5.08
CA GLY A 155 5.29 2.85 5.61
C GLY A 155 5.39 2.81 7.13
N LYS A 156 4.45 3.42 7.86
CA LYS A 156 4.39 3.37 9.33
C LYS A 156 2.95 3.23 9.80
N PRO A 157 2.67 2.34 10.77
CA PRO A 157 1.36 2.25 11.41
C PRO A 157 0.91 3.61 11.94
N VAL A 158 -0.36 3.90 11.81
CA VAL A 158 -0.96 5.15 12.27
C VAL A 158 -1.28 5.01 13.76
N ALA A 159 -0.53 5.66 14.62
CA ALA A 159 -0.85 5.71 16.03
C ALA A 159 -2.17 6.47 16.25
N HIS A 160 -3.11 5.85 16.98
CA HIS A 160 -4.33 6.52 17.42
C HIS A 160 -3.98 7.67 18.37
N ASP A 161 -4.02 8.91 17.88
CA ASP A 161 -3.75 10.10 18.70
C ASP A 161 -5.07 10.72 19.18
N LYS A 162 -5.28 10.66 20.50
CA LYS A 162 -6.46 11.27 21.15
C LYS A 162 -6.57 12.78 20.87
N ARG A 163 -5.45 13.47 20.62
CA ARG A 163 -5.45 14.92 20.29
C ARG A 163 -6.02 15.14 18.90
N THR A 164 -5.62 14.32 17.91
CA THR A 164 -6.19 14.36 16.55
C THR A 164 -7.70 14.13 16.60
N ALA A 165 -8.16 13.12 17.33
CA ALA A 165 -9.60 12.85 17.49
C ALA A 165 -10.38 14.01 18.12
N LYS A 166 -9.84 14.64 19.17
CA LYS A 166 -10.47 15.81 19.84
C LYS A 166 -10.56 17.06 18.95
N GLN A 167 -9.66 17.19 17.99
CA GLN A 167 -9.58 18.34 17.10
C GLN A 167 -10.11 18.04 15.69
N LEU A 168 -10.66 16.87 15.46
CA LEU A 168 -11.06 16.39 14.13
C LEU A 168 -11.92 17.42 13.38
N LYS A 169 -12.99 17.92 14.00
CA LYS A 169 -13.87 18.92 13.40
C LYS A 169 -13.16 20.22 12.98
N LYS A 170 -12.10 20.61 13.69
CA LYS A 170 -11.35 21.83 13.35
C LYS A 170 -10.55 21.65 12.05
N TYR A 171 -9.99 20.45 11.84
CA TYR A 171 -9.20 20.13 10.64
C TYR A 171 -10.06 19.71 9.45
N VAL A 172 -11.13 18.92 9.69
CA VAL A 172 -11.93 18.30 8.64
C VAL A 172 -13.12 19.16 8.25
N GLY A 173 -13.80 19.77 9.22
CA GLY A 173 -15.09 20.43 9.02
C GLY A 173 -16.24 19.43 8.91
N ASP A 174 -17.47 19.88 9.20
CA ASP A 174 -18.66 19.01 9.13
C ASP A 174 -18.91 18.53 7.69
N ALA A 175 -18.78 19.40 6.69
CA ALA A 175 -18.93 19.05 5.28
C ALA A 175 -17.93 17.96 4.82
N GLY A 176 -16.69 17.97 5.33
CA GLY A 176 -15.70 16.94 5.04
C GLY A 176 -16.05 15.59 5.65
N ILE A 177 -16.62 15.60 6.86
CA ILE A 177 -17.10 14.38 7.53
C ILE A 177 -18.30 13.77 6.78
N GLU A 178 -19.24 14.60 6.36
CA GLU A 178 -20.41 14.19 5.58
C GLU A 178 -20.02 13.64 4.22
N ALA A 179 -19.11 14.30 3.51
CA ALA A 179 -18.59 13.84 2.22
C ALA A 179 -17.84 12.49 2.35
N ALA A 180 -17.05 12.33 3.40
CA ALA A 180 -16.38 11.05 3.68
C ALA A 180 -17.39 9.93 3.98
N ALA A 181 -18.44 10.22 4.76
CA ALA A 181 -19.49 9.25 5.06
C ALA A 181 -20.24 8.82 3.78
N GLU A 182 -20.62 9.78 2.94
CA GLU A 182 -21.28 9.52 1.65
C GLU A 182 -20.36 8.69 0.73
N PHE A 183 -19.08 9.01 0.67
CA PHE A 183 -18.10 8.27 -0.11
C PHE A 183 -17.96 6.81 0.36
N ILE A 184 -17.84 6.58 1.67
CA ILE A 184 -17.75 5.22 2.24
C ILE A 184 -18.98 4.39 1.88
N GLN A 185 -20.19 4.97 1.94
CA GLN A 185 -21.41 4.26 1.58
C GLN A 185 -21.43 3.85 0.11
N ASP A 186 -21.06 4.76 -0.79
CA ASP A 186 -21.04 4.47 -2.23
C ASP A 186 -19.91 3.48 -2.59
N VAL A 187 -18.75 3.55 -1.93
CA VAL A 187 -17.67 2.56 -2.06
C VAL A 187 -18.13 1.18 -1.58
N TYR A 188 -18.85 1.10 -0.45
CA TYR A 188 -19.39 -0.17 0.03
C TYR A 188 -20.41 -0.78 -0.92
N GLN A 189 -21.29 0.05 -1.51
CA GLN A 189 -22.23 -0.43 -2.53
C GLN A 189 -21.53 -0.92 -3.81
N MET A 190 -20.38 -0.38 -4.10
CA MET A 190 -19.58 -0.74 -5.27
C MET A 190 -18.70 -1.99 -5.04
N PHE A 191 -18.18 -2.13 -3.84
CA PHE A 191 -17.32 -3.23 -3.40
C PHE A 191 -17.89 -3.89 -2.14
N PRO A 192 -19.02 -4.61 -2.25
CA PRO A 192 -19.62 -5.27 -1.10
C PRO A 192 -18.69 -6.38 -0.59
N VAL A 193 -18.43 -6.37 0.71
CA VAL A 193 -17.63 -7.39 1.40
C VAL A 193 -18.59 -8.35 2.11
N ASN A 194 -18.38 -9.64 1.95
CA ASN A 194 -19.13 -10.64 2.70
C ASN A 194 -18.52 -10.82 4.11
N TRP A 195 -18.86 -9.89 5.00
CA TRP A 195 -18.33 -9.84 6.37
C TRP A 195 -18.62 -11.11 7.17
N GLN A 196 -19.73 -11.80 6.88
CA GLN A 196 -20.15 -13.00 7.62
C GLN A 196 -19.23 -14.21 7.38
N GLN A 197 -18.38 -14.16 6.37
CA GLN A 197 -17.36 -15.17 6.14
C GLN A 197 -16.04 -14.91 6.90
N LEU A 198 -15.96 -13.81 7.66
CA LEU A 198 -14.81 -13.50 8.50
C LEU A 198 -15.06 -14.00 9.92
N ALA A 199 -14.09 -14.70 10.50
CA ALA A 199 -14.18 -15.22 11.85
C ALA A 199 -13.73 -14.17 12.88
N ILE A 200 -14.33 -12.98 12.88
CA ILE A 200 -13.88 -11.83 13.68
C ILE A 200 -13.97 -12.07 15.20
N GLY A 201 -14.90 -12.91 15.66
CA GLY A 201 -15.02 -13.34 17.07
C GLY A 201 -13.99 -14.42 17.47
N ASP A 202 -13.25 -15.01 16.53
CA ASP A 202 -12.16 -15.92 16.82
C ASP A 202 -10.85 -15.17 17.07
N GLN A 203 -10.40 -15.14 18.32
CA GLN A 203 -9.16 -14.45 18.71
C GLN A 203 -7.90 -15.02 18.03
N ASN A 204 -7.88 -16.30 17.66
CA ASN A 204 -6.78 -16.89 16.92
C ASN A 204 -6.78 -16.37 15.47
N TRP A 205 -7.95 -16.25 14.86
CA TRP A 205 -8.10 -15.66 13.54
C TRP A 205 -7.70 -14.18 13.54
N LEU A 206 -8.18 -13.40 14.50
CA LEU A 206 -7.83 -11.98 14.65
C LEU A 206 -6.33 -11.78 14.86
N THR A 207 -5.68 -12.68 15.61
CA THR A 207 -4.22 -12.65 15.80
C THR A 207 -3.48 -12.90 14.49
N ARG A 208 -3.91 -13.89 13.68
CA ARG A 208 -3.35 -14.13 12.34
C ARG A 208 -3.57 -12.94 11.41
N PHE A 209 -4.75 -12.34 11.46
CA PHE A 209 -5.07 -11.15 10.67
C PHE A 209 -4.14 -9.97 11.04
N LYS A 210 -3.91 -9.73 12.33
CA LYS A 210 -2.96 -8.70 12.82
C LYS A 210 -1.52 -8.99 12.38
N GLN A 211 -1.10 -10.25 12.32
CA GLN A 211 0.22 -10.62 11.78
C GLN A 211 0.32 -10.39 10.28
N ALA A 212 -0.71 -10.78 9.52
CA ALA A 212 -0.78 -10.55 8.08
C ALA A 212 -0.92 -9.07 7.71
N SER A 213 -1.37 -8.21 8.63
CA SER A 213 -1.56 -6.77 8.37
C SER A 213 -0.27 -6.07 7.95
N TRP A 214 0.90 -6.52 8.40
CA TRP A 214 2.20 -6.02 7.94
C TRP A 214 2.44 -6.29 6.46
N TYR A 215 2.09 -7.49 6.02
CA TYR A 215 2.18 -7.88 4.62
C TYR A 215 1.22 -7.07 3.76
N LEU A 216 -0.04 -6.97 4.20
CA LEU A 216 -1.07 -6.16 3.54
C LEU A 216 -0.69 -4.67 3.51
N SER A 217 0.00 -4.16 4.56
CA SER A 217 0.54 -2.80 4.61
C SER A 217 1.57 -2.55 3.52
N GLY A 218 2.50 -3.48 3.31
CA GLY A 218 3.48 -3.40 2.23
C GLY A 218 2.82 -3.37 0.85
N LEU A 219 1.80 -4.21 0.64
CA LEU A 219 1.00 -4.20 -0.59
C LEU A 219 0.23 -2.89 -0.75
N ALA A 220 -0.31 -2.31 0.32
CA ALA A 220 -1.02 -1.03 0.27
C ALA A 220 -0.08 0.12 -0.14
N VAL A 221 1.15 0.16 0.41
CA VAL A 221 2.20 1.12 -0.02
C VAL A 221 2.51 0.97 -1.50
N PHE A 222 2.72 -0.25 -1.97
CA PHE A 222 2.99 -0.55 -3.37
C PHE A 222 1.83 -0.10 -4.28
N CYS A 223 0.59 -0.38 -3.88
CA CYS A 223 -0.60 0.02 -4.63
C CYS A 223 -0.76 1.54 -4.69
N ASP A 224 -0.49 2.27 -3.59
CA ASP A 224 -0.54 3.73 -3.59
C ASP A 224 0.57 4.32 -4.49
N TRP A 225 1.78 3.78 -4.47
CA TRP A 225 2.85 4.24 -5.37
C TRP A 225 2.47 4.11 -6.83
N LEU A 226 1.99 2.94 -7.25
CA LEU A 226 1.57 2.72 -8.62
C LEU A 226 0.34 3.54 -9.01
N GLY A 227 -0.70 3.55 -8.16
CA GLY A 227 -1.93 4.32 -8.39
C GLY A 227 -1.72 5.83 -8.30
N SER A 228 -0.55 6.27 -7.84
CA SER A 228 -0.12 7.66 -7.79
C SER A 228 0.74 8.09 -8.99
N ASP A 229 1.12 7.16 -9.88
CA ASP A 229 1.92 7.49 -11.07
C ASP A 229 1.08 8.27 -12.10
N ASN A 230 1.32 9.58 -12.19
CA ASN A 230 0.61 10.47 -13.10
C ASN A 230 0.95 10.26 -14.58
N GLN A 231 1.94 9.46 -14.90
CA GLN A 231 2.23 9.08 -16.29
C GLN A 231 1.21 8.06 -16.80
N ILE A 232 0.70 7.21 -15.87
CA ILE A 232 -0.30 6.18 -16.16
C ILE A 232 -1.69 6.68 -15.78
N PHE A 233 -1.89 7.03 -14.51
CA PHE A 233 -3.16 7.56 -13.98
C PHE A 233 -3.23 9.07 -14.21
N LYS A 234 -3.70 9.47 -15.39
CA LYS A 234 -3.86 10.89 -15.73
C LYS A 234 -4.90 11.55 -14.86
N TYR A 235 -4.70 12.81 -14.52
CA TYR A 235 -5.64 13.56 -13.71
C TYR A 235 -6.98 13.75 -14.42
N HIS A 236 -8.07 13.49 -13.70
CA HIS A 236 -9.45 13.64 -14.14
C HIS A 236 -10.19 14.62 -13.25
N THR A 237 -10.59 15.76 -13.81
CA THR A 237 -11.28 16.85 -13.11
C THR A 237 -12.79 16.86 -13.33
N GLU A 238 -13.31 16.13 -14.32
CA GLU A 238 -14.70 16.19 -14.79
C GLU A 238 -15.18 17.58 -15.26
N ILE A 239 -14.31 18.59 -15.30
CA ILE A 239 -14.65 19.91 -15.82
C ILE A 239 -15.03 19.82 -17.32
N GLY A 240 -16.15 20.45 -17.68
CA GLY A 240 -16.63 20.48 -19.07
C GLY A 240 -17.27 19.19 -19.58
N LYS A 241 -17.43 18.17 -18.74
CA LYS A 241 -18.17 16.97 -19.10
C LYS A 241 -19.69 17.19 -18.93
N ILE A 242 -20.47 16.63 -19.85
CA ILE A 242 -21.93 16.74 -19.86
C ILE A 242 -22.56 15.89 -18.75
N GLU A 243 -21.96 14.74 -18.47
CA GLU A 243 -22.46 13.80 -17.47
C GLU A 243 -21.80 14.04 -16.11
N PRO A 244 -22.56 13.93 -15.01
CA PRO A 244 -21.99 14.09 -13.66
C PRO A 244 -20.95 13.00 -13.39
N PRO A 245 -19.97 13.27 -12.49
CA PRO A 245 -18.97 12.29 -12.08
C PRO A 245 -19.62 11.04 -11.48
N SER A 246 -18.99 9.87 -11.67
CA SER A 246 -19.52 8.58 -11.21
C SER A 246 -18.40 7.58 -10.93
N LEU A 247 -18.39 6.98 -9.74
CA LEU A 247 -17.45 5.93 -9.37
C LEU A 247 -17.59 4.71 -10.30
N LYS A 248 -18.82 4.26 -10.52
CA LYS A 248 -19.11 3.09 -11.38
C LYS A 248 -18.64 3.26 -12.80
N ARG A 249 -18.76 4.48 -13.37
CA ARG A 249 -18.30 4.77 -14.72
C ARG A 249 -16.77 4.89 -14.79
N TYR A 250 -16.13 5.40 -13.74
CA TYR A 250 -14.68 5.54 -13.68
C TYR A 250 -13.94 4.21 -13.46
N TRP A 251 -14.54 3.27 -12.74
CA TRP A 251 -13.91 2.01 -12.34
C TRP A 251 -13.31 1.18 -13.50
N PRO A 252 -13.99 0.96 -14.64
CA PRO A 252 -13.38 0.26 -15.77
C PRO A 252 -12.11 0.94 -16.29
N HIS A 253 -12.09 2.28 -16.30
CA HIS A 253 -10.90 3.06 -16.67
C HIS A 253 -9.77 2.82 -15.68
N ALA A 254 -10.01 2.95 -14.38
CA ALA A 254 -9.01 2.70 -13.34
C ALA A 254 -8.42 1.28 -13.44
N LYS A 255 -9.24 0.25 -13.66
CA LYS A 255 -8.77 -1.12 -13.89
C LYS A 255 -7.89 -1.26 -15.13
N GLY A 256 -8.25 -0.61 -16.22
CA GLY A 256 -7.44 -0.60 -17.44
C GLY A 256 -6.06 0.01 -17.19
N GLN A 257 -5.99 1.13 -16.47
CA GLN A 257 -4.74 1.78 -16.10
C GLN A 257 -3.92 0.94 -15.09
N ALA A 258 -4.58 0.26 -14.15
CA ALA A 258 -3.91 -0.65 -13.21
C ALA A 258 -3.21 -1.80 -13.94
N ASN A 259 -3.83 -2.38 -14.96
CA ASN A 259 -3.18 -3.40 -15.80
C ASN A 259 -1.93 -2.85 -16.50
N VAL A 260 -2.00 -1.62 -17.04
CA VAL A 260 -0.84 -0.96 -17.66
C VAL A 260 0.26 -0.70 -16.63
N ALA A 261 -0.11 -0.27 -15.41
CA ALA A 261 0.83 -0.01 -14.34
C ALA A 261 1.57 -1.29 -13.92
N LEU A 262 0.83 -2.36 -13.68
CA LEU A 262 1.40 -3.64 -13.26
C LEU A 262 2.25 -4.29 -14.34
N ALA A 263 1.88 -4.16 -15.62
CA ALA A 263 2.69 -4.66 -16.73
C ALA A 263 4.06 -3.95 -16.88
N ARG A 264 4.23 -2.80 -16.23
CA ARG A 264 5.53 -2.09 -16.16
C ARG A 264 6.37 -2.49 -14.94
N THR A 265 5.80 -3.30 -14.06
CA THR A 265 6.52 -3.89 -12.92
C THR A 265 6.84 -5.33 -13.24
N ASP A 266 7.91 -5.85 -12.67
CA ASP A 266 8.27 -7.28 -12.81
C ASP A 266 7.65 -8.13 -11.68
N LEU A 267 6.64 -7.61 -10.98
CA LEU A 267 6.06 -8.25 -9.78
C LEU A 267 5.54 -9.68 -10.04
N PHE A 268 4.98 -9.91 -11.22
CA PHE A 268 4.43 -11.23 -11.60
C PHE A 268 5.21 -11.91 -12.71
N THR A 269 6.38 -11.36 -13.08
CA THR A 269 7.23 -11.96 -14.10
C THR A 269 8.07 -13.06 -13.46
N PRO A 270 7.94 -14.32 -13.89
CA PRO A 270 8.79 -15.39 -13.38
C PRO A 270 10.26 -15.07 -13.69
N THR A 271 11.08 -15.01 -12.66
CA THR A 271 12.52 -14.82 -12.79
C THR A 271 13.23 -16.14 -12.52
N THR A 272 14.14 -16.53 -13.40
CA THR A 272 14.98 -17.70 -13.19
C THR A 272 16.32 -17.24 -12.61
N ALA A 273 16.58 -17.68 -11.37
CA ALA A 273 17.87 -17.40 -10.76
C ALA A 273 18.95 -18.28 -11.40
N LEU A 274 20.09 -17.68 -11.71
CA LEU A 274 21.28 -18.41 -12.13
C LEU A 274 21.87 -19.16 -10.93
N PRO A 275 22.45 -20.34 -11.13
CA PRO A 275 23.16 -21.06 -10.07
C PRO A 275 24.26 -20.18 -9.46
N PHE A 276 24.39 -20.20 -8.13
CA PHE A 276 25.53 -19.61 -7.47
C PHE A 276 26.76 -20.54 -7.63
N ASP A 277 27.84 -20.02 -8.17
CA ASP A 277 29.07 -20.80 -8.33
C ASP A 277 30.05 -20.51 -7.19
N SER A 278 30.59 -19.28 -7.12
CA SER A 278 31.54 -18.90 -6.08
C SER A 278 31.61 -17.38 -5.91
N ILE A 279 32.12 -16.94 -4.77
CA ILE A 279 32.42 -15.52 -4.52
C ILE A 279 33.45 -15.01 -5.52
N LYS A 280 34.45 -15.83 -5.85
CA LYS A 280 35.47 -15.46 -6.82
C LYS A 280 34.87 -15.16 -8.20
N GLN A 281 33.91 -15.96 -8.65
CA GLN A 281 33.25 -15.73 -9.93
C GLN A 281 32.30 -14.53 -9.87
N GLN A 282 31.54 -14.41 -8.78
CA GLN A 282 30.56 -13.33 -8.65
C GLN A 282 31.20 -11.97 -8.45
N PHE A 283 32.26 -11.87 -7.63
CA PHE A 283 32.85 -10.60 -7.19
C PHE A 283 34.28 -10.36 -7.71
N GLY A 284 34.94 -11.35 -8.31
CA GLY A 284 36.26 -11.19 -8.95
C GLY A 284 37.47 -11.30 -8.03
N PHE A 285 37.31 -11.66 -6.74
CA PHE A 285 38.39 -11.81 -5.79
C PHE A 285 38.31 -13.12 -4.99
N SER A 286 39.40 -13.49 -4.33
CA SER A 286 39.44 -14.68 -3.47
C SER A 286 38.65 -14.46 -2.18
N PRO A 287 37.81 -15.40 -1.74
CA PRO A 287 36.97 -15.24 -0.57
C PRO A 287 37.77 -15.14 0.74
N SER A 288 37.35 -14.25 1.63
CA SER A 288 37.79 -14.25 3.04
C SER A 288 37.24 -15.49 3.77
N PRO A 289 37.71 -15.80 5.00
CA PRO A 289 37.17 -16.93 5.78
C PRO A 289 35.65 -16.84 5.97
N LEU A 290 35.09 -15.65 6.27
CA LEU A 290 33.65 -15.40 6.40
C LEU A 290 32.90 -15.65 5.08
N GLN A 291 33.45 -15.15 3.99
CA GLN A 291 32.88 -15.33 2.66
C GLN A 291 32.92 -16.79 2.22
N LYS A 292 34.01 -17.52 2.52
CA LYS A 292 34.09 -18.95 2.27
C LYS A 292 33.09 -19.75 3.09
N TRP A 293 32.84 -19.34 4.33
CA TRP A 293 31.76 -19.91 5.13
C TRP A 293 30.39 -19.67 4.46
N ALA A 294 30.13 -18.45 3.97
CA ALA A 294 28.88 -18.13 3.29
C ALA A 294 28.66 -18.93 1.98
N GLU A 295 29.74 -19.35 1.30
CA GLU A 295 29.66 -20.28 0.15
C GLU A 295 29.24 -21.69 0.55
N GLN A 296 29.59 -22.14 1.78
CA GLN A 296 29.52 -23.54 2.16
C GLN A 296 28.46 -23.88 3.20
N VAL A 297 28.01 -22.89 3.98
CA VAL A 297 27.01 -23.12 5.02
C VAL A 297 25.75 -23.77 4.45
N GLU A 298 25.19 -24.74 5.20
CA GLU A 298 23.95 -25.39 4.80
C GLU A 298 22.78 -24.40 4.80
N ILE A 299 22.06 -24.34 3.68
CA ILE A 299 20.81 -23.59 3.53
C ILE A 299 19.63 -24.56 3.51
N LYS A 300 18.50 -24.17 4.08
CA LYS A 300 17.32 -25.02 4.27
C LYS A 300 16.07 -24.33 3.74
N SER A 301 15.06 -25.11 3.39
CA SER A 301 13.75 -24.63 2.93
C SER A 301 12.86 -24.06 4.04
N VAL A 302 13.40 -23.89 5.25
CA VAL A 302 12.71 -23.29 6.41
C VAL A 302 13.34 -21.95 6.73
N GLY A 303 12.62 -21.07 7.46
CA GLY A 303 13.16 -19.79 7.89
C GLY A 303 14.48 -19.96 8.66
N GLN A 304 15.52 -19.25 8.23
CA GLN A 304 16.85 -19.28 8.83
C GLN A 304 17.32 -17.86 9.16
N LEU A 305 18.02 -17.72 10.26
CA LEU A 305 18.72 -16.50 10.66
C LEU A 305 20.22 -16.70 10.56
N PHE A 306 20.90 -15.90 9.76
CA PHE A 306 22.37 -15.86 9.69
C PHE A 306 22.88 -14.57 10.32
N ILE A 307 23.82 -14.70 11.28
CA ILE A 307 24.47 -13.58 11.92
C ILE A 307 25.91 -13.52 11.40
N LEU A 308 26.26 -12.43 10.71
CA LEU A 308 27.57 -12.22 10.11
C LEU A 308 28.35 -11.16 10.91
N GLU A 309 29.26 -11.62 11.77
CA GLU A 309 30.12 -10.76 12.59
C GLU A 309 31.57 -10.88 12.13
N ASP A 310 32.19 -9.76 11.86
CA ASP A 310 33.62 -9.65 11.52
C ASP A 310 34.05 -8.18 11.62
N ILE A 311 35.34 -7.92 11.55
CA ILE A 311 35.87 -6.56 11.51
C ILE A 311 35.39 -5.76 10.29
N THR A 312 35.49 -4.44 10.37
CA THR A 312 35.14 -3.58 9.22
C THR A 312 36.05 -3.89 8.05
N GLY A 313 35.46 -4.04 6.85
CA GLY A 313 36.18 -4.38 5.63
C GLY A 313 36.40 -5.88 5.37
N ALA A 314 35.96 -6.78 6.26
CA ALA A 314 36.10 -8.23 6.09
C ALA A 314 35.21 -8.87 5.02
N GLY A 315 34.40 -8.06 4.30
CA GLY A 315 33.55 -8.54 3.22
C GLY A 315 32.20 -9.11 3.66
N LYS A 316 31.63 -8.60 4.78
CA LYS A 316 30.31 -9.01 5.28
C LYS A 316 29.18 -8.82 4.26
N THR A 317 29.24 -7.73 3.49
CA THR A 317 28.24 -7.43 2.45
C THR A 317 28.24 -8.49 1.34
N GLU A 318 29.41 -8.85 0.85
CA GLU A 318 29.55 -9.87 -0.19
C GLU A 318 29.16 -11.26 0.32
N ALA A 319 29.45 -11.57 1.59
CA ALA A 319 28.98 -12.80 2.25
C ALA A 319 27.44 -12.85 2.33
N ALA A 320 26.80 -11.73 2.69
CA ALA A 320 25.35 -11.61 2.73
C ALA A 320 24.74 -11.75 1.32
N LEU A 321 25.32 -11.10 0.30
CA LEU A 321 24.86 -11.21 -1.08
C LEU A 321 25.03 -12.64 -1.64
N ALA A 322 26.11 -13.33 -1.30
CA ALA A 322 26.31 -14.73 -1.68
C ALA A 322 25.26 -15.66 -1.06
N LEU A 323 24.96 -15.49 0.24
CA LEU A 323 23.87 -16.20 0.91
C LEU A 323 22.52 -15.92 0.26
N THR A 324 22.23 -14.66 -0.04
CA THR A 324 21.01 -14.24 -0.74
C THR A 324 20.89 -14.92 -2.09
N HIS A 325 21.96 -14.89 -2.91
CA HIS A 325 21.98 -15.57 -4.22
C HIS A 325 21.71 -17.07 -4.08
N ARG A 326 22.37 -17.73 -3.13
CA ARG A 326 22.19 -19.17 -2.88
C ARG A 326 20.76 -19.50 -2.49
N LEU A 327 20.14 -18.70 -1.62
CA LEU A 327 18.74 -18.88 -1.21
C LEU A 327 17.76 -18.69 -2.37
N ILE A 328 17.97 -17.68 -3.21
CA ILE A 328 17.14 -17.44 -4.39
C ILE A 328 17.35 -18.56 -5.42
N ALA A 329 18.58 -18.95 -5.69
CA ALA A 329 18.89 -20.04 -6.64
C ALA A 329 18.34 -21.41 -6.19
N ALA A 330 18.21 -21.61 -4.87
CA ALA A 330 17.58 -22.81 -4.31
C ALA A 330 16.03 -22.74 -4.28
N GLY A 331 15.42 -21.63 -4.68
CA GLY A 331 13.98 -21.42 -4.61
C GLY A 331 13.44 -21.22 -3.18
N TYR A 332 14.30 -20.81 -2.23
CA TYR A 332 13.92 -20.55 -0.83
C TYR A 332 13.65 -19.06 -0.55
N ALA A 333 13.88 -18.19 -1.54
CA ALA A 333 13.57 -16.77 -1.51
C ALA A 333 13.29 -16.27 -2.95
N ASP A 334 12.37 -15.34 -3.09
CA ASP A 334 11.99 -14.72 -4.37
C ASP A 334 12.66 -13.36 -4.58
N GLY A 335 13.29 -12.81 -3.54
CA GLY A 335 13.97 -11.54 -3.57
C GLY A 335 14.65 -11.23 -2.23
N PHE A 336 15.07 -9.96 -2.05
CA PHE A 336 15.69 -9.53 -0.81
C PHE A 336 15.43 -8.05 -0.51
N TYR A 337 15.60 -7.68 0.74
CA TYR A 337 15.53 -6.32 1.22
C TYR A 337 16.78 -5.99 2.04
N PHE A 338 17.42 -4.84 1.74
CA PHE A 338 18.54 -4.30 2.50
C PHE A 338 18.08 -3.14 3.39
N GLY A 339 17.96 -3.38 4.69
CA GLY A 339 17.68 -2.34 5.67
C GLY A 339 18.97 -1.65 6.14
N LEU A 340 19.08 -0.35 5.94
CA LEU A 340 20.26 0.44 6.33
C LEU A 340 19.86 1.67 7.13
N PRO A 341 20.67 2.11 8.11
CA PRO A 341 20.26 3.12 9.08
C PRO A 341 20.19 4.55 8.51
N THR A 342 20.82 4.85 7.37
CA THR A 342 20.84 6.20 6.79
C THR A 342 20.67 6.19 5.28
N MET A 343 20.10 7.26 4.73
CA MET A 343 19.98 7.47 3.28
C MET A 343 21.33 7.45 2.55
N ALA A 344 22.38 8.01 3.15
CA ALA A 344 23.71 8.01 2.54
C ALA A 344 24.24 6.58 2.37
N THR A 345 24.08 5.72 3.37
CA THR A 345 24.47 4.30 3.29
C THR A 345 23.58 3.53 2.33
N SER A 346 22.30 3.84 2.27
CA SER A 346 21.34 3.19 1.33
C SER A 346 21.71 3.53 -0.12
N ASN A 347 21.96 4.80 -0.45
CA ASN A 347 22.38 5.21 -1.79
C ASN A 347 23.71 4.55 -2.23
N ALA A 348 24.69 4.49 -1.34
CA ALA A 348 25.98 3.83 -1.63
C ALA A 348 25.81 2.32 -1.82
N MET A 349 24.96 1.68 -1.02
CA MET A 349 24.67 0.26 -1.13
C MET A 349 23.89 -0.08 -2.39
N PHE A 350 22.93 0.77 -2.79
CA PHE A 350 22.16 0.58 -4.02
C PHE A 350 23.07 0.37 -5.24
N GLY A 351 24.06 1.25 -5.44
CA GLY A 351 25.02 1.10 -6.56
C GLY A 351 25.80 -0.22 -6.51
N ARG A 352 26.24 -0.65 -5.31
CA ARG A 352 26.96 -1.92 -5.14
C ARG A 352 26.07 -3.13 -5.40
N VAL A 353 24.85 -3.09 -4.92
CA VAL A 353 23.87 -4.18 -5.13
C VAL A 353 23.48 -4.26 -6.59
N ALA A 354 23.22 -3.13 -7.25
CA ALA A 354 22.83 -3.09 -8.66
C ALA A 354 23.87 -3.74 -9.59
N GLU A 355 25.18 -3.55 -9.30
CA GLU A 355 26.25 -4.18 -10.07
C GLU A 355 26.20 -5.73 -10.01
N HIS A 356 25.80 -6.29 -8.88
CA HIS A 356 25.76 -7.74 -8.65
C HIS A 356 24.39 -8.36 -8.87
N TYR A 357 23.33 -7.58 -8.76
CA TYR A 357 21.95 -8.04 -8.83
C TYR A 357 21.64 -8.67 -10.19
N GLY A 358 22.07 -8.04 -11.29
CA GLY A 358 21.92 -8.59 -12.64
C GLY A 358 22.66 -9.91 -12.89
N LYS A 359 23.58 -10.30 -11.98
CA LYS A 359 24.29 -11.58 -12.05
C LYS A 359 23.53 -12.72 -11.37
N ILE A 360 22.48 -12.39 -10.59
CA ILE A 360 21.65 -13.39 -9.89
C ILE A 360 20.62 -14.00 -10.84
N PHE A 361 20.14 -13.22 -11.81
CA PHE A 361 19.04 -13.63 -12.69
C PHE A 361 19.48 -13.73 -14.14
N SER A 362 18.84 -14.65 -14.90
CA SER A 362 19.01 -14.72 -16.35
C SER A 362 18.25 -13.58 -17.03
N ASN A 363 18.84 -12.99 -18.07
CA ASN A 363 18.21 -11.93 -18.85
C ASN A 363 17.12 -12.42 -19.83
N GLU A 364 16.82 -13.72 -19.85
CA GLU A 364 15.88 -14.32 -20.80
C GLU A 364 14.44 -13.82 -20.62
N ASN A 365 14.07 -13.40 -19.41
CA ASN A 365 12.72 -12.93 -19.07
C ASN A 365 12.62 -11.40 -18.86
N GLY A 366 13.63 -10.64 -19.24
CA GLY A 366 13.64 -9.18 -19.09
C GLY A 366 14.43 -8.67 -17.88
N PRO A 367 14.51 -7.35 -17.70
CA PRO A 367 15.25 -6.76 -16.60
C PRO A 367 14.53 -7.00 -15.28
N VAL A 368 15.28 -7.32 -14.25
CA VAL A 368 14.78 -7.49 -12.87
C VAL A 368 14.80 -6.14 -12.16
N SER A 369 13.73 -5.81 -11.46
CA SER A 369 13.61 -4.52 -10.79
C SER A 369 14.38 -4.46 -9.48
N LEU A 370 15.20 -3.42 -9.32
CA LEU A 370 15.84 -3.04 -8.06
C LEU A 370 15.34 -1.64 -7.69
N VAL A 371 14.73 -1.52 -6.52
CA VAL A 371 14.12 -0.27 -6.05
C VAL A 371 14.85 0.23 -4.81
N LEU A 372 15.19 1.53 -4.81
CA LEU A 372 15.63 2.26 -3.62
C LEU A 372 14.39 2.89 -2.96
N ALA A 373 14.09 2.52 -1.71
CA ALA A 373 12.94 2.99 -0.94
C ALA A 373 13.36 3.82 0.29
#